data_ddcf3875f51d26ee248004648437cf11
#
_entry.id   ddcf3875f51d26ee248004648437cf11
#
_cell.length_a   1.000
_cell.length_b   1.000
_cell.length_c   1.000
_cell.angle_alpha   90.00
_cell.angle_beta   90.00
_cell.angle_gamma   90.00
#
_symmetry.space_group_name_H-M   'P 1'
#
loop_
_entity.id
_entity.type
_entity.pdbx_description
1 polymer ?
#
loop_
_entity_poly.entity_id
_entity_poly.type
_entity_poly.pdbx_seq_one_letter_code
_entity_poly.pdbx_strand_id
1 'polypeptide(L)'
;MRKYGFGYLIGLGLMLLAGLGLNVPEARTQPGFLSDYTFGFWGNSREDSRMGREDIIAREGYCPTGGCVLRLDKVDVRPNRARKGATLQLSTTYTILTPEQVALPVAITREIFYREKSLGRTKSIESRVYNGTRTQYIDFTLPANAAPGIYELITKISTGYGTAQDRTDFQVD
;
A
#
# COMPACT_ATOMS: atom_id res chain seq x y z
N MET A 1 -15.56 68.22 34.33
CA MET A 1 -16.93 68.50 33.86
C MET A 1 -17.56 67.25 33.31
N ARG A 2 -18.75 66.91 33.94
CA ARG A 2 -19.82 65.98 33.48
C ARG A 2 -19.38 64.55 33.03
N LYS A 3 -19.57 63.47 33.83
CA LYS A 3 -20.83 62.81 34.30
C LYS A 3 -21.74 62.41 33.13
N TYR A 4 -21.94 61.10 33.00
CA TYR A 4 -23.15 60.25 32.88
C TYR A 4 -22.64 58.90 32.42
N GLY A 5 -22.75 57.75 32.98
CA GLY A 5 -23.79 57.23 33.88
C GLY A 5 -24.97 56.69 33.08
N PHE A 6 -24.92 55.41 32.64
CA PHE A 6 -26.16 54.67 32.46
C PHE A 6 -25.87 53.16 32.56
N GLY A 7 -26.32 52.59 33.63
CA GLY A 7 -26.45 51.17 33.78
C GLY A 7 -27.70 50.68 33.08
N TYR A 8 -27.68 49.47 32.60
CA TYR A 8 -28.89 48.68 32.41
C TYR A 8 -28.66 47.24 32.88
N LEU A 9 -29.49 46.92 33.80
CA LEU A 9 -29.79 45.65 34.42
C LEU A 9 -30.55 44.75 33.46
N ILE A 10 -30.48 43.43 33.75
CA ILE A 10 -31.53 42.43 33.63
C ILE A 10 -31.62 41.67 32.31
N GLY A 11 -31.54 40.38 32.48
CA GLY A 11 -32.11 39.42 31.60
C GLY A 11 -31.65 37.99 31.91
N LEU A 12 -32.07 37.52 33.09
CA LEU A 12 -32.02 36.08 33.39
C LEU A 12 -33.04 35.37 32.48
N GLY A 13 -32.59 34.86 31.37
CA GLY A 13 -33.38 34.01 30.49
C GLY A 13 -32.95 32.57 30.67
N LEU A 14 -33.59 31.87 31.59
CA LEU A 14 -33.50 30.43 31.76
C LEU A 14 -34.24 29.79 30.57
N MET A 15 -33.57 29.49 29.48
CA MET A 15 -34.13 28.65 28.44
C MET A 15 -33.82 27.19 28.77
N LEU A 16 -34.86 26.54 29.31
CA LEU A 16 -34.98 25.08 29.31
C LEU A 16 -35.09 24.60 27.86
N LEU A 17 -34.00 24.25 27.27
CA LEU A 17 -34.00 23.46 26.06
C LEU A 17 -34.24 21.99 26.44
N ALA A 18 -35.51 21.62 26.32
CA ALA A 18 -35.92 20.21 26.34
C ALA A 18 -35.07 19.43 25.33
N GLY A 19 -34.28 18.51 25.86
CA GLY A 19 -33.50 17.59 25.06
C GLY A 19 -34.40 16.71 24.22
N LEU A 20 -34.60 17.05 22.96
CA LEU A 20 -34.98 16.07 21.95
C LEU A 20 -33.75 15.18 21.72
N GLY A 21 -33.73 14.05 22.42
CA GLY A 21 -32.81 12.96 22.17
C GLY A 21 -33.01 12.48 20.74
N LEU A 22 -32.24 13.06 19.82
CA LEU A 22 -31.99 12.43 18.54
C LEU A 22 -31.20 11.16 18.84
N ASN A 23 -31.92 10.03 18.93
CA ASN A 23 -31.34 8.72 18.80
C ASN A 23 -30.73 8.67 17.39
N VAL A 24 -29.49 9.13 17.26
CA VAL A 24 -28.64 8.77 16.14
C VAL A 24 -28.49 7.25 16.27
N PRO A 25 -29.00 6.46 15.32
CA PRO A 25 -28.70 5.04 15.35
C PRO A 25 -27.18 4.95 15.29
N GLU A 26 -26.57 4.49 16.39
CA GLU A 26 -25.21 4.00 16.31
C GLU A 26 -25.20 3.04 15.13
N ALA A 27 -24.52 3.46 14.07
CA ALA A 27 -24.17 2.56 13.00
C ALA A 27 -23.35 1.46 13.68
N ARG A 28 -24.04 0.39 14.09
CA ARG A 28 -23.40 -0.86 14.46
C ARG A 28 -22.57 -1.20 13.24
N THR A 29 -21.29 -0.88 13.32
CA THR A 29 -20.28 -1.49 12.48
C THR A 29 -20.46 -2.98 12.73
N GLN A 30 -21.21 -3.64 11.86
CA GLN A 30 -21.18 -5.09 11.81
C GLN A 30 -19.70 -5.42 11.73
N PRO A 31 -19.16 -6.26 12.63
CA PRO A 31 -17.81 -6.77 12.44
C PRO A 31 -17.86 -7.41 11.06
N GLY A 32 -17.25 -6.68 10.09
CA GLY A 32 -17.27 -7.12 8.72
C GLY A 32 -16.64 -8.50 8.73
N PHE A 33 -17.30 -9.48 8.12
CA PHE A 33 -16.85 -10.84 7.87
C PHE A 33 -15.40 -10.91 7.30
N LEU A 34 -14.79 -9.78 7.02
CA LEU A 34 -13.45 -9.60 6.49
C LEU A 34 -12.47 -8.93 7.46
N SER A 35 -12.89 -8.52 8.69
CA SER A 35 -11.96 -7.94 9.66
C SER A 35 -10.99 -8.97 10.26
N ASP A 36 -11.28 -10.26 10.12
CA ASP A 36 -10.40 -11.35 10.55
C ASP A 36 -9.39 -11.77 9.46
N TYR A 37 -9.45 -11.18 8.27
CA TYR A 37 -8.46 -11.39 7.21
C TYR A 37 -7.31 -10.38 7.33
N THR A 38 -6.61 -10.40 8.43
CA THR A 38 -5.28 -9.85 8.44
C THR A 38 -4.40 -10.78 7.61
N PHE A 39 -4.11 -10.42 6.37
CA PHE A 39 -3.04 -11.03 5.59
C PHE A 39 -1.69 -10.74 6.28
N GLY A 40 -1.57 -11.20 7.52
CA GLY A 40 -0.33 -11.18 8.29
C GLY A 40 0.64 -12.29 7.90
N PHE A 41 0.38 -12.98 6.79
CA PHE A 41 1.10 -14.19 6.36
C PHE A 41 2.13 -13.94 5.28
N TRP A 42 2.67 -12.72 5.22
CA TRP A 42 3.81 -12.43 4.37
C TRP A 42 5.03 -13.10 4.97
N GLY A 43 5.62 -14.01 4.22
CA GLY A 43 6.85 -14.69 4.60
C GLY A 43 8.08 -13.81 4.44
N ASN A 44 9.24 -14.44 4.50
CA ASN A 44 10.51 -13.76 4.28
C ASN A 44 10.64 -13.28 2.84
N SER A 45 11.18 -12.08 2.67
CA SER A 45 11.50 -11.56 1.35
C SER A 45 12.95 -11.86 0.98
N ARG A 46 13.18 -12.19 -0.30
CA ARG A 46 14.50 -12.36 -0.89
C ARG A 46 14.60 -11.45 -2.10
N GLU A 47 15.74 -10.82 -2.29
CA GLU A 47 16.02 -10.00 -3.46
C GLU A 47 17.24 -10.51 -4.20
N ASP A 48 17.10 -10.69 -5.51
CA ASP A 48 18.17 -11.10 -6.42
C ASP A 48 18.47 -9.95 -7.39
N SER A 49 19.75 -9.63 -7.57
CA SER A 49 20.19 -8.74 -8.65
C SER A 49 20.10 -9.49 -9.99
N ARG A 50 19.49 -8.86 -11.00
CA ARG A 50 19.33 -9.46 -12.34
C ARG A 50 20.26 -8.86 -13.36
N MET A 51 20.52 -7.56 -13.25
CA MET A 51 21.30 -6.80 -14.21
C MET A 51 21.94 -5.61 -13.53
N GLY A 52 23.21 -5.37 -13.82
CA GLY A 52 23.95 -4.23 -13.32
C GLY A 52 23.55 -2.92 -14.03
N ARG A 53 24.01 -1.81 -13.48
CA ARG A 53 23.75 -0.48 -14.01
C ARG A 53 24.22 -0.35 -15.48
N GLU A 54 25.41 -0.80 -15.78
CA GLU A 54 26.03 -0.61 -17.09
C GLU A 54 25.36 -1.42 -18.19
N ASP A 55 24.95 -2.65 -17.87
CA ASP A 55 24.17 -3.49 -18.79
C ASP A 55 22.82 -2.86 -19.14
N ILE A 56 22.17 -2.20 -18.15
CA ILE A 56 20.89 -1.53 -18.39
C ILE A 56 21.10 -0.27 -19.22
N ILE A 57 22.12 0.52 -18.94
CA ILE A 57 22.45 1.70 -19.74
C ILE A 57 22.69 1.32 -21.19
N ALA A 58 23.44 0.24 -21.42
CA ALA A 58 23.71 -0.26 -22.77
C ALA A 58 22.42 -0.75 -23.47
N ARG A 59 21.56 -1.46 -22.73
CA ARG A 59 20.32 -2.02 -23.28
C ARG A 59 19.24 -0.98 -23.54
N GLU A 60 19.06 -0.04 -22.61
CA GLU A 60 17.96 0.93 -22.64
C GLU A 60 18.37 2.28 -23.28
N GLY A 61 19.64 2.45 -23.61
CA GLY A 61 20.15 3.72 -24.12
C GLY A 61 20.06 4.87 -23.12
N TYR A 62 20.07 4.56 -21.82
CA TYR A 62 19.93 5.56 -20.76
C TYR A 62 21.15 6.51 -20.73
N CYS A 63 20.86 7.80 -20.73
CA CYS A 63 21.88 8.83 -20.52
C CYS A 63 22.05 9.10 -19.01
N PRO A 64 23.23 8.97 -18.42
CA PRO A 64 23.46 9.20 -17.00
C PRO A 64 23.08 10.61 -16.52
N THR A 65 23.03 11.57 -17.43
CA THR A 65 22.58 12.96 -17.16
C THR A 65 21.10 13.20 -17.46
N GLY A 66 20.41 12.18 -17.96
CA GLY A 66 19.04 12.27 -18.50
C GLY A 66 17.91 12.12 -17.48
N GLY A 67 18.21 12.10 -16.18
CA GLY A 67 17.19 11.97 -15.14
C GLY A 67 17.15 10.58 -14.49
N CYS A 68 16.09 10.31 -13.73
CA CYS A 68 15.92 9.07 -12.98
C CYS A 68 14.89 8.17 -13.65
N VAL A 69 15.16 6.87 -13.67
CA VAL A 69 14.21 5.84 -14.10
C VAL A 69 13.84 5.02 -12.86
N LEU A 70 12.55 4.94 -12.60
CA LEU A 70 11.94 3.99 -11.67
C LEU A 70 10.82 3.29 -12.42
N ARG A 71 10.95 1.98 -12.61
CA ARG A 71 9.99 1.20 -13.38
C ARG A 71 9.73 -0.14 -12.71
N LEU A 72 8.47 -0.56 -12.64
CA LEU A 72 8.10 -1.94 -12.43
C LEU A 72 8.10 -2.65 -13.79
N ASP A 73 8.98 -3.63 -13.95
CA ASP A 73 9.11 -4.38 -15.19
C ASP A 73 8.15 -5.57 -15.23
N LYS A 74 7.89 -6.18 -14.07
CA LYS A 74 7.00 -7.32 -13.94
C LYS A 74 6.55 -7.54 -12.51
N VAL A 75 5.26 -7.83 -12.33
CA VAL A 75 4.67 -8.36 -11.10
C VAL A 75 3.97 -9.69 -11.45
N ASP A 76 4.31 -10.77 -10.76
CA ASP A 76 3.84 -12.12 -11.10
C ASP A 76 3.58 -12.93 -9.82
N VAL A 77 2.46 -13.66 -9.76
CA VAL A 77 2.10 -14.56 -8.65
C VAL A 77 2.13 -16.00 -9.14
N ARG A 78 2.79 -16.88 -8.39
CA ARG A 78 2.85 -18.30 -8.72
C ARG A 78 2.54 -19.20 -7.51
N PRO A 79 1.71 -20.24 -7.69
CA PRO A 79 0.86 -20.45 -8.86
C PRO A 79 -0.19 -19.33 -8.99
N ASN A 80 -0.62 -19.03 -10.21
CA ASN A 80 -1.69 -18.04 -10.45
C ASN A 80 -3.10 -18.58 -10.13
N ARG A 81 -3.20 -19.86 -9.82
CA ARG A 81 -4.40 -20.54 -9.34
C ARG A 81 -4.05 -21.45 -8.16
N ALA A 82 -4.76 -21.30 -7.06
CA ALA A 82 -4.43 -21.99 -5.83
C ALA A 82 -5.67 -22.36 -5.02
N ARG A 83 -5.53 -23.35 -4.15
CA ARG A 83 -6.55 -23.71 -3.16
C ARG A 83 -6.39 -22.85 -1.92
N LYS A 84 -7.44 -22.75 -1.13
CA LYS A 84 -7.41 -22.16 0.22
C LYS A 84 -6.29 -22.78 1.05
N GLY A 85 -5.61 -21.96 1.84
CA GLY A 85 -4.48 -22.40 2.66
C GLY A 85 -3.18 -22.67 1.88
N ALA A 86 -3.16 -22.52 0.57
CA ALA A 86 -1.95 -22.70 -0.22
C ALA A 86 -0.99 -21.51 -0.04
N THR A 87 0.30 -21.80 -0.18
CA THR A 87 1.34 -20.77 -0.25
C THR A 87 1.60 -20.39 -1.70
N LEU A 88 1.62 -19.11 -1.98
CA LEU A 88 1.94 -18.52 -3.27
C LEU A 88 3.21 -17.70 -3.14
N GLN A 89 3.94 -17.57 -4.25
CA GLN A 89 5.10 -16.70 -4.34
C GLN A 89 4.79 -15.50 -5.25
N LEU A 90 5.01 -14.31 -4.74
CA LEU A 90 4.97 -13.07 -5.50
C LEU A 90 6.39 -12.71 -5.90
N SER A 91 6.61 -12.48 -7.17
CA SER A 91 7.84 -11.89 -7.70
C SER A 91 7.57 -10.48 -8.24
N THR A 92 8.45 -9.56 -7.89
CA THR A 92 8.41 -8.16 -8.32
C THR A 92 9.75 -7.81 -8.95
N THR A 93 9.78 -7.62 -10.26
CA THR A 93 10.97 -7.17 -10.99
C THR A 93 10.86 -5.67 -11.24
N TYR A 94 11.91 -4.95 -10.89
CA TYR A 94 11.95 -3.50 -11.03
C TYR A 94 13.33 -3.01 -11.45
N THR A 95 13.38 -1.88 -12.11
CA THR A 95 14.59 -1.20 -12.57
C THR A 95 14.69 0.17 -11.95
N ILE A 96 15.87 0.48 -11.40
CA ILE A 96 16.21 1.83 -10.90
C ILE A 96 17.50 2.27 -11.59
N LEU A 97 17.45 3.46 -12.20
CA LEU A 97 18.62 4.14 -12.74
C LEU A 97 18.59 5.59 -12.31
N THR A 98 19.69 6.06 -11.73
CA THR A 98 19.89 7.45 -11.34
C THR A 98 21.28 7.91 -11.76
N PRO A 99 21.52 9.21 -11.93
CA PRO A 99 22.86 9.73 -12.22
C PRO A 99 23.86 9.33 -11.14
N GLU A 100 23.44 9.35 -9.88
CA GLU A 100 24.29 9.00 -8.74
C GLU A 100 24.49 7.49 -8.63
N GLN A 101 25.71 7.08 -8.33
CA GLN A 101 26.05 5.67 -8.09
C GLN A 101 26.04 5.33 -6.59
N VAL A 102 25.01 5.74 -5.90
CA VAL A 102 24.85 5.50 -4.47
C VAL A 102 23.69 4.54 -4.21
N ALA A 103 23.71 3.88 -3.05
CA ALA A 103 22.59 3.05 -2.62
C ALA A 103 21.39 3.94 -2.24
N LEU A 104 20.27 3.71 -2.90
CA LEU A 104 19.04 4.49 -2.75
C LEU A 104 18.06 3.78 -1.80
N PRO A 105 17.36 4.52 -0.95
CA PRO A 105 16.27 3.96 -0.17
C PRO A 105 15.10 3.60 -1.10
N VAL A 106 14.62 2.38 -0.97
CA VAL A 106 13.48 1.83 -1.72
C VAL A 106 12.49 1.26 -0.73
N ALA A 107 11.24 1.63 -0.88
CA ALA A 107 10.13 1.08 -0.13
C ALA A 107 9.18 0.32 -1.07
N ILE A 108 8.89 -0.93 -0.74
CA ILE A 108 7.95 -1.76 -1.51
C ILE A 108 6.77 -2.12 -0.63
N THR A 109 5.58 -1.76 -1.07
CA THR A 109 4.32 -2.11 -0.42
C THR A 109 3.46 -2.95 -1.34
N ARG A 110 2.66 -3.83 -0.76
CA ARG A 110 1.74 -4.70 -1.47
C ARG A 110 0.40 -4.71 -0.78
N GLU A 111 -0.65 -4.75 -1.57
CA GLU A 111 -2.02 -4.76 -1.06
C GLU A 111 -2.85 -5.76 -1.86
N ILE A 112 -3.63 -6.58 -1.16
CA ILE A 112 -4.48 -7.60 -1.77
C ILE A 112 -5.93 -7.12 -1.71
N PHE A 113 -6.62 -7.25 -2.82
CA PHE A 113 -8.03 -6.92 -2.97
C PHE A 113 -8.85 -8.14 -3.37
N TYR A 114 -10.08 -8.18 -2.89
CA TYR A 114 -11.10 -9.12 -3.34
C TYR A 114 -12.40 -8.35 -3.52
N ARG A 115 -12.99 -8.40 -4.72
CA ARG A 115 -14.20 -7.63 -5.05
C ARG A 115 -14.06 -6.16 -4.67
N GLU A 116 -12.97 -5.53 -5.11
CA GLU A 116 -12.65 -4.11 -4.87
C GLU A 116 -12.40 -3.73 -3.39
N LYS A 117 -12.46 -4.70 -2.47
CA LYS A 117 -12.24 -4.46 -1.05
C LYS A 117 -10.83 -4.87 -0.67
N SER A 118 -10.09 -3.97 -0.05
CA SER A 118 -8.77 -4.29 0.50
C SER A 118 -8.90 -5.32 1.62
N LEU A 119 -8.12 -6.38 1.54
CA LEU A 119 -8.02 -7.42 2.55
C LEU A 119 -6.81 -7.24 3.45
N GLY A 120 -5.87 -6.42 3.06
CA GLY A 120 -4.69 -6.12 3.85
C GLY A 120 -3.53 -5.64 3.00
N ARG A 121 -2.67 -4.86 3.64
CA ARG A 121 -1.45 -4.31 3.06
C ARG A 121 -0.25 -4.87 3.80
N THR A 122 0.82 -5.20 3.08
CA THR A 122 2.08 -5.52 3.72
C THR A 122 2.63 -4.30 4.45
N LYS A 123 3.37 -4.56 5.52
CA LYS A 123 4.32 -3.57 6.01
C LYS A 123 5.29 -3.23 4.88
N SER A 124 5.62 -1.95 4.72
CA SER A 124 6.63 -1.52 3.77
C SER A 124 7.95 -2.28 4.01
N ILE A 125 8.48 -2.90 2.95
CA ILE A 125 9.82 -3.46 2.98
C ILE A 125 10.74 -2.34 2.51
N GLU A 126 11.58 -1.87 3.43
CA GLU A 126 12.55 -0.82 3.16
C GLU A 126 13.93 -1.44 2.98
N SER A 127 14.57 -1.11 1.88
CA SER A 127 15.93 -1.55 1.57
C SER A 127 16.74 -0.42 0.95
N ARG A 128 18.04 -0.58 0.91
CA ARG A 128 18.93 0.31 0.16
C ARG A 128 19.56 -0.47 -0.99
N VAL A 129 19.30 -0.01 -2.19
CA VAL A 129 19.71 -0.70 -3.42
C VAL A 129 20.52 0.20 -4.33
N TYR A 130 21.50 -0.37 -5.01
CA TYR A 130 22.22 0.30 -6.09
C TYR A 130 21.41 0.25 -7.38
N ASN A 131 21.73 1.15 -8.31
CA ASN A 131 21.19 1.15 -9.65
C ASN A 131 21.29 -0.24 -10.29
N GLY A 132 20.23 -0.64 -10.98
CA GLY A 132 20.16 -1.97 -11.56
C GLY A 132 18.72 -2.47 -11.70
N THR A 133 18.56 -3.64 -12.32
CA THR A 133 17.33 -4.43 -12.32
C THR A 133 17.41 -5.50 -11.25
N ARG A 134 16.37 -5.60 -10.45
CA ARG A 134 16.26 -6.54 -9.33
C ARG A 134 14.94 -7.28 -9.36
N THR A 135 14.93 -8.47 -8.80
CA THR A 135 13.69 -9.20 -8.53
C THR A 135 13.59 -9.50 -7.05
N GLN A 136 12.53 -9.02 -6.42
CA GLN A 136 12.20 -9.38 -5.06
C GLN A 136 11.13 -10.47 -5.06
N TYR A 137 11.37 -11.50 -4.27
CA TYR A 137 10.43 -12.59 -4.02
C TYR A 137 9.88 -12.50 -2.61
N ILE A 138 8.61 -12.77 -2.46
CA ILE A 138 7.97 -12.93 -1.15
C ILE A 138 6.92 -14.02 -1.24
N ASP A 139 6.92 -14.91 -0.26
CA ASP A 139 5.89 -15.92 -0.13
C ASP A 139 4.75 -15.38 0.73
N PHE A 140 3.53 -15.78 0.42
CA PHE A 140 2.36 -15.52 1.24
C PHE A 140 1.41 -16.71 1.23
N THR A 141 0.75 -16.92 2.36
CA THR A 141 -0.17 -18.07 2.52
C THR A 141 -1.61 -17.57 2.53
N LEU A 142 -2.43 -18.20 1.71
CA LEU A 142 -3.86 -17.92 1.68
C LEU A 142 -4.52 -18.37 2.98
N PRO A 143 -5.47 -17.62 3.55
CA PRO A 143 -6.28 -18.09 4.67
C PRO A 143 -7.04 -19.38 4.31
N ALA A 144 -7.21 -20.28 5.28
CA ALA A 144 -7.98 -21.51 5.09
C ALA A 144 -9.46 -21.23 4.77
N ASN A 145 -9.96 -20.06 5.13
CA ASN A 145 -11.30 -19.57 4.88
C ASN A 145 -11.38 -18.55 3.71
N ALA A 146 -10.32 -18.43 2.89
CA ALA A 146 -10.35 -17.55 1.72
C ALA A 146 -11.56 -17.86 0.83
N ALA A 147 -12.28 -16.84 0.39
CA ALA A 147 -13.40 -17.00 -0.51
C ALA A 147 -12.93 -17.43 -1.90
N PRO A 148 -13.62 -18.32 -2.62
CA PRO A 148 -13.29 -18.60 -4.01
C PRO A 148 -13.48 -17.38 -4.91
N GLY A 149 -12.61 -17.20 -5.87
CA GLY A 149 -12.71 -16.11 -6.84
C GLY A 149 -11.38 -15.51 -7.26
N ILE A 150 -11.43 -14.39 -7.95
CA ILE A 150 -10.27 -13.65 -8.42
C ILE A 150 -9.87 -12.62 -7.37
N TYR A 151 -8.60 -12.61 -7.04
CA TYR A 151 -7.94 -11.66 -6.16
C TYR A 151 -7.00 -10.80 -6.97
N GLU A 152 -6.99 -9.50 -6.70
CA GLU A 152 -6.06 -8.55 -7.29
C GLU A 152 -4.97 -8.21 -6.26
N LEU A 153 -3.72 -8.20 -6.70
CA LEU A 153 -2.59 -7.81 -5.90
C LEU A 153 -1.91 -6.61 -6.54
N ILE A 154 -1.89 -5.49 -5.81
CA ILE A 154 -1.23 -4.26 -6.23
C ILE A 154 0.12 -4.17 -5.53
N THR A 155 1.18 -4.01 -6.32
CA THR A 155 2.52 -3.73 -5.83
C THR A 155 2.90 -2.29 -6.15
N LYS A 156 3.38 -1.59 -5.15
CA LYS A 156 3.88 -0.22 -5.28
C LYS A 156 5.32 -0.15 -4.80
N ILE A 157 6.18 0.43 -5.63
CA ILE A 157 7.56 0.77 -5.27
C ILE A 157 7.72 2.28 -5.20
N SER A 158 8.40 2.75 -4.18
CA SER A 158 8.63 4.17 -3.93
C SER A 158 10.09 4.44 -3.61
N THR A 159 10.62 5.54 -4.15
CA THR A 159 11.96 6.08 -3.87
C THR A 159 11.85 7.59 -3.68
N GLY A 160 12.94 8.24 -3.33
CA GLY A 160 13.00 9.72 -3.33
C GLY A 160 12.78 10.36 -4.70
N TYR A 161 12.87 9.58 -5.79
CA TYR A 161 12.71 10.06 -7.16
C TYR A 161 11.34 9.77 -7.77
N GLY A 162 10.48 9.07 -7.07
CA GLY A 162 9.14 8.79 -7.57
C GLY A 162 8.54 7.48 -7.07
N THR A 163 7.45 7.13 -7.72
CA THR A 163 6.65 5.94 -7.41
C THR A 163 6.24 5.24 -8.70
N ALA A 164 6.32 3.92 -8.71
CA ALA A 164 5.74 3.07 -9.75
C ALA A 164 4.82 2.04 -9.10
N GLN A 165 3.74 1.67 -9.76
CA GLN A 165 2.86 0.61 -9.30
C GLN A 165 2.39 -0.25 -10.47
N ASP A 166 2.11 -1.50 -10.17
CA ASP A 166 1.56 -2.47 -11.10
C ASP A 166 0.69 -3.46 -10.34
N ARG A 167 -0.11 -4.23 -11.08
CA ARG A 167 -1.05 -5.20 -10.52
C ARG A 167 -0.93 -6.55 -11.22
N THR A 168 -1.27 -7.58 -10.48
CA THR A 168 -1.44 -8.94 -10.99
C THR A 168 -2.61 -9.61 -10.29
N ASP A 169 -3.23 -10.57 -10.97
CA ASP A 169 -4.36 -11.30 -10.45
C ASP A 169 -3.97 -12.76 -10.17
N PHE A 170 -4.65 -13.37 -9.20
CA PHE A 170 -4.60 -14.81 -8.97
C PHE A 170 -5.98 -15.34 -8.59
N GLN A 171 -6.22 -16.62 -8.85
CA GLN A 171 -7.49 -17.26 -8.57
C GLN A 171 -7.40 -18.18 -7.36
N VAL A 172 -8.42 -18.12 -6.50
CA VAL A 172 -8.62 -19.06 -5.40
C VAL A 172 -9.81 -19.97 -5.72
N ASP A 173 -9.60 -21.28 -5.55
CA ASP A 173 -10.64 -22.33 -5.77
C ASP A 173 -11.31 -22.75 -4.47
#